data_9425978c3ba9b0047c2cc209f77a34ae
#
_entry.id   9425978c3ba9b0047c2cc209f77a34ae
#
_cell.length_a   1.000
_cell.length_b   1.000
_cell.length_c   1.000
_cell.angle_alpha   90.00
_cell.angle_beta   90.00
_cell.angle_gamma   90.00
#
_symmetry.space_group_name_H-M   'P 1'
#
loop_
_entity.id
_entity.type
_entity.pdbx_description
1 polymer ?
#
loop_
_entity_poly.entity_id
_entity_poly.type
_entity_poly.pdbx_seq_one_letter_code
_entity_poly.pdbx_strand_id
1 'polypeptide(L)'
;YVGMKNAEETVGNRKIINVSLSPNAESLGEVVVTAMGIKRQSETLTYSAQTVGGKDVNDIKSINMINSLQGKSAGLQITPNSTGAGGSSKILFRGNKSISGSNQPLIVIDGVPTMTNTANSQVSSDWGGERDAGDVMSTINPDDIASITLLKGAAASALYGAVAANGAIMITTKQGMAGKVSVNVSSNTTMEMPMILPKFQDTYGAGADGTFSWGDKLSKACKNYAESFFRTGFTTNNTVSLSGGSENFKGYFSYGNVFSHGMTPENTYR
;
A
#
# COMPACT_ATOMS: atom_id res chain seq x y z
N TYR A 1 24.64 30.20 -0.24
CA TYR A 1 23.47 30.77 -0.92
C TYR A 1 22.47 29.66 -1.19
N VAL A 2 21.25 29.84 -0.76
CA VAL A 2 20.18 28.87 -1.00
C VAL A 2 19.88 28.82 -2.52
N GLY A 3 19.90 27.63 -3.11
CA GLY A 3 19.64 27.44 -4.55
C GLY A 3 20.87 27.48 -5.46
N MET A 4 22.06 27.53 -4.91
CA MET A 4 23.31 27.45 -5.67
C MET A 4 24.05 26.15 -5.38
N LYS A 5 24.82 25.64 -6.36
CA LYS A 5 25.68 24.46 -6.16
C LYS A 5 26.78 24.80 -5.16
N ASN A 6 27.12 23.83 -4.31
CA ASN A 6 28.27 23.97 -3.43
C ASN A 6 29.53 24.05 -4.30
N ALA A 7 30.33 25.11 -4.09
CA ALA A 7 31.64 25.27 -4.72
C ALA A 7 32.70 25.27 -3.63
N GLU A 8 33.69 24.42 -3.78
CA GLU A 8 34.87 24.36 -2.91
C GLU A 8 36.08 24.87 -3.70
N GLU A 9 36.71 25.92 -3.17
CA GLU A 9 37.93 26.49 -3.76
C GLU A 9 39.11 26.39 -2.78
N THR A 10 40.22 25.89 -3.28
CA THR A 10 41.45 25.81 -2.48
C THR A 10 42.08 27.19 -2.35
N VAL A 11 42.20 27.71 -1.14
CA VAL A 11 42.69 29.05 -0.84
C VAL A 11 44.14 29.26 -1.27
N GLY A 12 45.02 28.31 -1.02
CA GLY A 12 46.46 28.41 -1.34
C GLY A 12 47.03 29.76 -0.82
N ASN A 13 47.95 30.37 -1.61
CA ASN A 13 48.56 31.69 -1.30
C ASN A 13 47.83 32.86 -1.96
N ARG A 14 46.60 32.68 -2.44
CA ARG A 14 45.82 33.70 -3.11
C ARG A 14 45.21 34.68 -2.10
N LYS A 15 45.39 36.01 -2.32
CA LYS A 15 44.80 37.08 -1.47
C LYS A 15 43.34 37.37 -1.87
N ILE A 16 42.92 37.04 -3.07
CA ILE A 16 41.58 37.29 -3.60
C ILE A 16 41.12 36.00 -4.25
N ILE A 17 39.94 35.53 -3.86
CA ILE A 17 39.30 34.36 -4.43
C ILE A 17 37.96 34.80 -5.01
N ASN A 18 37.84 34.74 -6.34
CA ASN A 18 36.58 34.98 -6.99
C ASN A 18 35.87 33.64 -7.21
N VAL A 19 34.71 33.47 -6.57
CA VAL A 19 33.89 32.29 -6.70
C VAL A 19 32.67 32.60 -7.56
N SER A 20 32.54 31.88 -8.69
CA SER A 20 31.33 31.93 -9.50
C SER A 20 30.41 30.81 -9.08
N LEU A 21 29.27 31.14 -8.48
CA LEU A 21 28.26 30.16 -8.11
C LEU A 21 27.34 29.91 -9.29
N SER A 22 27.19 28.65 -9.69
CA SER A 22 26.18 28.25 -10.64
C SER A 22 24.86 27.91 -9.91
N PRO A 23 23.71 28.26 -10.49
CA PRO A 23 22.44 27.88 -9.87
C PRO A 23 22.33 26.35 -9.78
N ASN A 24 21.89 25.86 -8.63
CA ASN A 24 21.54 24.47 -8.46
C ASN A 24 20.16 24.23 -9.09
N ALA A 25 20.11 24.30 -10.41
CA ALA A 25 18.91 24.00 -11.19
C ALA A 25 18.72 22.47 -11.36
N GLU A 26 19.06 21.68 -10.34
CA GLU A 26 18.40 20.42 -10.13
C GLU A 26 17.03 20.73 -9.51
N SER A 27 16.17 21.39 -10.27
CA SER A 27 14.75 21.10 -10.20
C SER A 27 14.63 19.61 -10.52
N LEU A 28 14.56 18.80 -9.47
CA LEU A 28 14.00 17.48 -9.54
C LEU A 28 12.54 17.69 -9.95
N GLY A 29 12.32 17.97 -11.23
CA GLY A 29 10.98 18.03 -11.81
C GLY A 29 10.37 16.68 -11.51
N GLU A 30 9.41 16.66 -10.57
CA GLU A 30 8.68 15.45 -10.22
C GLU A 30 8.11 14.88 -11.51
N VAL A 31 8.67 13.75 -11.94
CA VAL A 31 8.25 13.10 -13.17
C VAL A 31 7.05 12.23 -12.81
N VAL A 32 5.90 12.60 -13.36
CA VAL A 32 4.66 11.86 -13.21
C VAL A 32 4.48 10.93 -14.40
N VAL A 33 4.12 9.70 -14.14
CA VAL A 33 3.71 8.77 -15.19
C VAL A 33 2.26 9.06 -15.54
N THR A 34 2.02 9.37 -16.81
CA THR A 34 0.67 9.63 -17.36
C THR A 34 0.11 8.37 -18.02
N ALA A 35 -1.03 8.50 -18.71
CA ALA A 35 -1.64 7.40 -19.48
C ALA A 35 -0.63 6.69 -20.37
N MET A 36 -0.77 5.38 -20.52
CA MET A 36 0.09 4.51 -21.31
C MET A 36 1.57 4.49 -20.87
N GLY A 37 1.87 4.82 -19.61
CA GLY A 37 3.25 4.78 -19.09
C GLY A 37 4.15 5.93 -19.56
N ILE A 38 3.60 6.96 -20.20
CA ILE A 38 4.37 8.11 -20.69
C ILE A 38 4.81 8.96 -19.50
N LYS A 39 6.11 9.22 -19.40
CA LYS A 39 6.69 10.08 -18.35
C LYS A 39 6.59 11.54 -18.77
N ARG A 40 6.00 12.40 -17.93
CA ARG A 40 5.93 13.84 -18.10
C ARG A 40 6.34 14.56 -16.82
N GLN A 41 6.85 15.78 -16.97
CA GLN A 41 7.10 16.61 -15.79
C GLN A 41 5.79 17.07 -15.18
N SER A 42 5.70 17.04 -13.84
CA SER A 42 4.49 17.42 -13.09
C SER A 42 3.98 18.83 -13.47
N GLU A 43 4.90 19.76 -13.72
CA GLU A 43 4.61 21.14 -14.10
C GLU A 43 3.93 21.28 -15.47
N THR A 44 4.08 20.29 -16.35
CA THR A 44 3.48 20.31 -17.71
C THR A 44 2.09 19.70 -17.75
N LEU A 45 1.59 19.18 -16.63
CA LEU A 45 0.27 18.57 -16.56
C LEU A 45 -0.82 19.63 -16.36
N THR A 46 -1.86 19.55 -17.18
CA THR A 46 -3.05 20.42 -17.07
C THR A 46 -4.03 19.96 -15.99
N TYR A 47 -3.73 18.88 -15.30
CA TYR A 47 -4.55 18.29 -14.25
C TYR A 47 -3.70 17.95 -13.02
N SER A 48 -4.34 17.94 -11.86
CA SER A 48 -3.69 17.59 -10.60
C SER A 48 -3.46 16.07 -10.53
N ALA A 49 -2.21 15.67 -10.51
CA ALA A 49 -1.75 14.33 -10.18
C ALA A 49 -0.94 14.40 -8.89
N GLN A 50 -1.09 13.40 -8.04
CA GLN A 50 -0.28 13.25 -6.84
C GLN A 50 0.53 11.98 -6.95
N THR A 51 1.85 12.08 -6.84
CA THR A 51 2.76 10.94 -6.90
C THR A 51 3.28 10.62 -5.52
N VAL A 52 3.29 9.34 -5.19
CA VAL A 52 3.93 8.78 -3.99
C VAL A 52 5.10 7.93 -4.45
N GLY A 53 6.29 8.23 -3.97
CA GLY A 53 7.49 7.48 -4.32
C GLY A 53 7.48 6.06 -3.76
N GLY A 54 8.15 5.13 -4.44
CA GLY A 54 8.25 3.74 -3.97
C GLY A 54 8.91 3.62 -2.60
N LYS A 55 9.81 4.52 -2.23
CA LYS A 55 10.39 4.55 -0.88
C LYS A 55 9.32 4.78 0.17
N ASP A 56 8.45 5.77 -0.04
CA ASP A 56 7.39 6.11 0.92
C ASP A 56 6.38 4.96 1.05
N VAL A 57 6.12 4.22 -0.02
CA VAL A 57 5.25 3.03 0.00
C VAL A 57 5.87 1.92 0.85
N ASN A 58 7.20 1.78 0.81
CA ASN A 58 7.95 0.71 1.46
C ASN A 58 8.34 0.98 2.91
N ASP A 59 8.15 2.20 3.43
CA ASP A 59 8.46 2.53 4.81
C ASP A 59 7.68 1.68 5.81
N ILE A 60 6.41 1.43 5.50
CA ILE A 60 5.53 0.55 6.29
C ILE A 60 4.93 -0.47 5.32
N LYS A 61 5.52 -1.66 5.28
CA LYS A 61 5.04 -2.73 4.40
C LYS A 61 3.78 -3.36 4.96
N SER A 62 2.73 -3.34 4.17
CA SER A 62 1.51 -4.11 4.41
C SER A 62 1.42 -5.24 3.38
N ILE A 63 0.77 -6.35 3.73
CA ILE A 63 0.52 -7.46 2.79
C ILE A 63 -0.25 -6.95 1.57
N ASN A 64 -1.31 -6.18 1.79
CA ASN A 64 -1.94 -5.43 0.71
C ASN A 64 -1.28 -4.05 0.64
N MET A 65 -0.50 -3.82 -0.41
CA MET A 65 0.32 -2.61 -0.56
C MET A 65 -0.49 -1.32 -0.57
N ILE A 66 -1.77 -1.37 -0.97
CA ILE A 66 -2.61 -0.18 -1.03
C ILE A 66 -2.81 0.44 0.36
N ASN A 67 -2.78 -0.38 1.42
CA ASN A 67 -2.93 0.10 2.79
C ASN A 67 -1.77 1.00 3.23
N SER A 68 -0.60 0.86 2.62
CA SER A 68 0.55 1.74 2.88
C SER A 68 0.37 3.17 2.37
N LEU A 69 -0.62 3.42 1.49
CA LEU A 69 -0.97 4.76 1.00
C LEU A 69 -1.89 5.53 1.95
N GLN A 70 -2.42 4.88 2.98
CA GLN A 70 -3.29 5.54 3.94
C GLN A 70 -2.57 6.70 4.62
N GLY A 71 -3.19 7.89 4.59
CA GLY A 71 -2.59 9.11 5.14
C GLY A 71 -1.55 9.80 4.25
N LYS A 72 -1.08 9.18 3.16
CA LYS A 72 -0.06 9.76 2.26
C LYS A 72 -0.65 10.58 1.11
N SER A 73 -1.96 10.54 0.92
CA SER A 73 -2.64 11.32 -0.11
C SER A 73 -3.91 11.95 0.40
N ALA A 74 -4.08 13.24 0.12
CA ALA A 74 -5.29 13.96 0.47
C ALA A 74 -6.51 13.43 -0.30
N GLY A 75 -7.62 13.20 0.41
CA GLY A 75 -8.89 12.72 -0.17
C GLY A 75 -8.89 11.25 -0.59
N LEU A 76 -7.88 10.49 -0.23
CA LEU A 76 -7.82 9.03 -0.37
C LEU A 76 -8.24 8.40 0.96
N GLN A 77 -9.27 7.59 0.94
CA GLN A 77 -9.73 6.80 2.06
C GLN A 77 -9.55 5.32 1.72
N ILE A 78 -8.86 4.60 2.57
CA ILE A 78 -8.61 3.17 2.44
C ILE A 78 -9.17 2.49 3.68
N THR A 79 -10.01 1.50 3.46
CA THR A 79 -10.57 0.68 4.54
C THR A 79 -10.18 -0.76 4.27
N PRO A 80 -9.24 -1.31 5.05
CA PRO A 80 -8.87 -2.71 4.92
C PRO A 80 -10.05 -3.61 5.35
N ASN A 81 -10.14 -4.78 4.74
CA ASN A 81 -11.11 -5.78 5.14
C ASN A 81 -10.66 -6.48 6.44
N SER A 82 -11.62 -6.95 7.23
CA SER A 82 -11.38 -7.71 8.46
C SER A 82 -11.16 -9.20 8.24
N THR A 83 -11.17 -9.67 6.99
CA THR A 83 -11.00 -11.11 6.65
C THR A 83 -9.59 -11.65 6.93
N GLY A 84 -8.64 -10.79 7.21
CA GLY A 84 -7.25 -11.15 7.54
C GLY A 84 -6.24 -10.80 6.46
N ALA A 85 -5.10 -11.49 6.53
CA ALA A 85 -3.98 -11.27 5.61
C ALA A 85 -4.37 -11.58 4.17
N GLY A 86 -4.03 -10.69 3.23
CA GLY A 86 -4.36 -10.85 1.81
C GLY A 86 -5.80 -10.45 1.44
N GLY A 87 -6.61 -10.01 2.40
CA GLY A 87 -7.95 -9.51 2.12
C GLY A 87 -7.97 -8.26 1.25
N SER A 88 -9.09 -8.02 0.56
CA SER A 88 -9.30 -6.86 -0.30
C SER A 88 -9.37 -5.57 0.52
N SER A 89 -9.09 -4.44 -0.10
CA SER A 89 -9.23 -3.14 0.53
C SER A 89 -10.20 -2.26 -0.25
N LYS A 90 -11.12 -1.62 0.47
CA LYS A 90 -12.02 -0.63 -0.13
C LYS A 90 -11.29 0.69 -0.26
N ILE A 91 -11.23 1.20 -1.49
CA ILE A 91 -10.53 2.44 -1.83
C ILE A 91 -11.56 3.45 -2.32
N LEU A 92 -11.53 4.64 -1.75
CA LEU A 92 -12.42 5.73 -2.14
C LEU A 92 -11.63 7.02 -2.37
N PHE A 93 -11.92 7.70 -3.47
CA PHE A 93 -11.51 9.08 -3.71
C PHE A 93 -12.66 10.03 -3.42
N ARG A 94 -12.48 10.88 -2.40
CA ARG A 94 -13.47 11.91 -2.00
C ARG A 94 -14.83 11.34 -1.59
N GLY A 95 -14.86 10.12 -1.02
CA GLY A 95 -16.06 9.46 -0.52
C GLY A 95 -16.86 8.69 -1.56
N ASN A 96 -18.04 8.20 -1.15
CA ASN A 96 -18.96 7.46 -2.01
C ASN A 96 -19.69 8.42 -2.97
N LYS A 97 -19.75 8.07 -4.24
CA LYS A 97 -20.45 8.84 -5.30
C LYS A 97 -21.72 8.15 -5.77
N SER A 98 -21.76 6.83 -5.68
CA SER A 98 -22.89 6.02 -6.12
C SER A 98 -23.40 5.17 -4.97
N ILE A 99 -24.72 5.01 -4.89
CA ILE A 99 -25.39 4.13 -3.91
C ILE A 99 -25.43 2.69 -4.44
N SER A 100 -25.62 2.51 -5.72
CA SER A 100 -25.82 1.19 -6.35
C SER A 100 -24.65 0.72 -7.21
N GLY A 101 -23.73 1.61 -7.60
CA GLY A 101 -22.58 1.28 -8.43
C GLY A 101 -21.28 1.19 -7.66
N SER A 102 -20.24 0.69 -8.33
CA SER A 102 -18.88 0.67 -7.76
C SER A 102 -18.38 2.09 -7.52
N ASN A 103 -17.79 2.32 -6.36
CA ASN A 103 -17.11 3.56 -5.98
C ASN A 103 -15.60 3.44 -6.02
N GLN A 104 -15.07 2.27 -6.38
CA GLN A 104 -13.64 2.02 -6.41
C GLN A 104 -12.97 2.67 -7.63
N PRO A 105 -11.72 3.16 -7.47
CA PRO A 105 -10.94 3.69 -8.57
C PRO A 105 -10.46 2.56 -9.51
N LEU A 106 -10.15 2.92 -10.75
CA LEU A 106 -9.47 2.05 -11.67
C LEU A 106 -8.02 1.86 -11.25
N ILE A 107 -7.52 0.64 -11.27
CA ILE A 107 -6.11 0.34 -11.05
C ILE A 107 -5.44 0.11 -12.39
N VAL A 108 -4.31 0.76 -12.60
CA VAL A 108 -3.51 0.67 -13.82
C VAL A 108 -2.09 0.30 -13.43
N ILE A 109 -1.57 -0.81 -13.98
CA ILE A 109 -0.22 -1.29 -13.71
C ILE A 109 0.60 -1.17 -15.00
N ASP A 110 1.67 -0.39 -14.97
CA ASP A 110 2.54 -0.12 -16.12
C ASP A 110 1.78 0.28 -17.40
N GLY A 111 0.70 1.06 -17.22
CA GLY A 111 -0.15 1.53 -18.31
C GLY A 111 -1.28 0.57 -18.71
N VAL A 112 -1.33 -0.64 -18.17
CA VAL A 112 -2.37 -1.62 -18.42
C VAL A 112 -3.47 -1.51 -17.36
N PRO A 113 -4.73 -1.18 -17.74
CA PRO A 113 -5.83 -1.14 -16.80
C PRO A 113 -6.17 -2.55 -16.32
N THR A 114 -6.26 -2.71 -15.01
CA THR A 114 -6.70 -3.96 -14.39
C THR A 114 -8.14 -3.85 -13.94
N MET A 115 -8.92 -4.86 -14.19
CA MET A 115 -10.30 -4.91 -13.68
C MET A 115 -10.26 -5.30 -12.19
N THR A 116 -10.47 -4.35 -11.32
CA THR A 116 -10.74 -4.61 -9.90
C THR A 116 -12.19 -5.01 -9.72
N ASN A 117 -12.52 -6.22 -10.12
CA ASN A 117 -13.82 -6.80 -9.83
C ASN A 117 -13.84 -7.31 -8.40
N THR A 118 -14.00 -6.40 -7.43
CA THR A 118 -14.36 -6.80 -6.07
C THR A 118 -15.72 -7.51 -6.03
N ALA A 119 -16.59 -7.28 -7.03
CA ALA A 119 -17.82 -8.02 -7.16
C ALA A 119 -17.64 -9.50 -7.50
N ASN A 120 -16.53 -9.88 -8.15
CA ASN A 120 -16.25 -11.28 -8.48
C ASN A 120 -15.37 -12.00 -7.45
N SER A 121 -14.79 -11.27 -6.50
CA SER A 121 -14.09 -11.88 -5.36
C SER A 121 -15.05 -12.30 -4.25
N GLN A 122 -16.30 -11.87 -4.33
CA GLN A 122 -17.35 -12.26 -3.40
C GLN A 122 -18.04 -13.51 -3.94
N VAL A 123 -17.66 -14.65 -3.42
CA VAL A 123 -18.44 -15.87 -3.63
C VAL A 123 -19.62 -15.82 -2.69
N SER A 124 -20.80 -15.41 -3.21
CA SER A 124 -22.03 -15.49 -2.43
C SER A 124 -22.30 -16.95 -2.09
N SER A 125 -22.43 -17.26 -0.82
CA SER A 125 -22.94 -18.55 -0.40
C SER A 125 -24.46 -18.46 -0.20
N ASP A 126 -25.18 -19.51 -0.60
CA ASP A 126 -26.64 -19.58 -0.40
C ASP A 126 -27.06 -19.45 1.07
N TRP A 127 -26.12 -19.49 2.00
CA TRP A 127 -26.30 -19.39 3.45
C TRP A 127 -25.94 -18.02 4.02
N GLY A 128 -25.74 -17.00 3.18
CA GLY A 128 -25.36 -15.66 3.60
C GLY A 128 -23.94 -15.62 4.17
N GLY A 129 -23.07 -14.97 3.47
CA GLY A 129 -21.66 -14.77 3.80
C GLY A 129 -20.90 -14.61 2.50
N GLU A 130 -20.18 -13.53 2.39
CA GLU A 130 -19.32 -13.26 1.23
C GLU A 130 -17.90 -13.61 1.61
N ARG A 131 -17.27 -14.47 0.79
CA ARG A 131 -15.87 -14.80 0.95
C ARG A 131 -15.03 -13.78 0.17
N ASP A 132 -14.14 -13.10 0.87
CA ASP A 132 -13.15 -12.23 0.25
C ASP A 132 -11.98 -13.08 -0.28
N ALA A 133 -11.79 -13.08 -1.57
CA ALA A 133 -10.69 -13.79 -2.25
C ALA A 133 -9.44 -12.89 -2.43
N GLY A 134 -9.45 -11.68 -1.87
CA GLY A 134 -8.39 -10.69 -2.06
C GLY A 134 -8.58 -9.84 -3.32
N ASP A 135 -7.69 -8.92 -3.53
CA ASP A 135 -7.64 -8.04 -4.69
C ASP A 135 -6.28 -8.15 -5.42
N VAL A 136 -6.20 -7.56 -6.61
CA VAL A 136 -4.96 -7.56 -7.41
C VAL A 136 -3.82 -6.88 -6.65
N MET A 137 -4.12 -5.97 -5.73
CA MET A 137 -3.12 -5.23 -4.97
C MET A 137 -2.39 -6.09 -3.93
N SER A 138 -3.04 -7.15 -3.46
CA SER A 138 -2.41 -8.11 -2.55
C SER A 138 -1.38 -9.02 -3.25
N THR A 139 -1.42 -9.10 -4.58
CA THR A 139 -0.48 -9.92 -5.37
C THR A 139 0.78 -9.18 -5.80
N ILE A 140 0.80 -7.84 -5.66
CA ILE A 140 1.94 -7.01 -6.04
C ILE A 140 2.87 -6.84 -4.86
N ASN A 141 4.16 -7.14 -5.09
CA ASN A 141 5.17 -6.90 -4.09
C ASN A 141 5.46 -5.39 -3.97
N PRO A 142 5.29 -4.79 -2.78
CA PRO A 142 5.60 -3.37 -2.56
C PRO A 142 7.02 -2.98 -2.95
N ASP A 143 7.98 -3.90 -2.79
CA ASP A 143 9.38 -3.65 -3.13
C ASP A 143 9.64 -3.46 -4.63
N ASP A 144 8.74 -3.91 -5.49
CA ASP A 144 8.88 -3.79 -6.95
C ASP A 144 8.28 -2.49 -7.50
N ILE A 145 7.72 -1.64 -6.63
CA ILE A 145 7.09 -0.39 -7.02
C ILE A 145 8.13 0.72 -7.11
N ALA A 146 8.15 1.41 -8.24
CA ALA A 146 8.94 2.63 -8.44
C ALA A 146 8.18 3.87 -7.95
N SER A 147 6.89 3.98 -8.32
CA SER A 147 6.03 5.10 -7.92
C SER A 147 4.56 4.75 -8.10
N ILE A 148 3.71 5.44 -7.35
CA ILE A 148 2.25 5.36 -7.48
C ILE A 148 1.74 6.76 -7.76
N THR A 149 1.02 6.93 -8.87
CA THR A 149 0.40 8.19 -9.26
C THR A 149 -1.11 8.09 -9.09
N LEU A 150 -1.68 9.04 -8.36
CA LEU A 150 -3.09 9.11 -8.04
C LEU A 150 -3.76 10.17 -8.90
N LEU A 151 -4.67 9.75 -9.75
CA LEU A 151 -5.49 10.62 -10.59
C LEU A 151 -6.91 10.69 -10.04
N LYS A 152 -7.34 11.88 -9.69
CA LYS A 152 -8.64 12.10 -9.01
C LYS A 152 -9.69 12.61 -10.00
N GLY A 153 -10.85 11.96 -10.03
CA GLY A 153 -12.05 12.44 -10.74
C GLY A 153 -11.87 12.57 -12.25
N ALA A 154 -12.22 13.74 -12.80
CA ALA A 154 -12.28 13.99 -14.25
C ALA A 154 -10.95 13.74 -15.00
N ALA A 155 -9.81 13.96 -14.36
CA ALA A 155 -8.51 13.68 -14.95
C ALA A 155 -8.34 12.21 -15.34
N ALA A 156 -8.77 11.30 -14.47
CA ALA A 156 -8.73 9.87 -14.74
C ALA A 156 -9.71 9.48 -15.87
N SER A 157 -10.92 10.05 -15.84
CA SER A 157 -11.93 9.79 -16.90
C SER A 157 -11.49 10.29 -18.27
N ALA A 158 -10.78 11.41 -18.33
CA ALA A 158 -10.25 11.94 -19.59
C ALA A 158 -9.20 11.01 -20.23
N LEU A 159 -8.46 10.23 -19.42
CA LEU A 159 -7.41 9.34 -19.88
C LEU A 159 -7.90 7.90 -20.14
N TYR A 160 -8.81 7.41 -19.30
CA TYR A 160 -9.24 6.00 -19.31
C TYR A 160 -10.76 5.83 -19.52
N GLY A 161 -11.47 6.91 -19.82
CA GLY A 161 -12.92 6.86 -20.07
C GLY A 161 -13.76 6.64 -18.82
N ALA A 162 -14.99 6.18 -19.02
CA ALA A 162 -16.00 6.02 -17.96
C ALA A 162 -15.59 5.04 -16.84
N VAL A 163 -14.77 4.04 -17.14
CA VAL A 163 -14.28 3.07 -16.14
C VAL A 163 -13.45 3.72 -15.06
N ALA A 164 -12.85 4.88 -15.32
CA ALA A 164 -12.08 5.66 -14.36
C ALA A 164 -12.86 6.85 -13.77
N ALA A 165 -14.19 6.84 -13.81
CA ALA A 165 -15.03 7.93 -13.28
C ALA A 165 -14.78 8.19 -11.77
N ASN A 166 -14.41 7.17 -11.01
CA ASN A 166 -14.09 7.27 -9.59
C ASN A 166 -12.62 7.66 -9.31
N GLY A 167 -11.82 7.86 -10.36
CA GLY A 167 -10.38 8.09 -10.28
C GLY A 167 -9.58 6.89 -10.76
N ALA A 168 -8.26 7.05 -10.82
CA ALA A 168 -7.34 5.98 -11.17
C ALA A 168 -6.10 6.00 -10.27
N ILE A 169 -5.61 4.81 -9.95
CA ILE A 169 -4.36 4.57 -9.26
C ILE A 169 -3.40 3.93 -10.27
N MET A 170 -2.38 4.67 -10.64
CA MET A 170 -1.39 4.22 -11.61
C MET A 170 -0.14 3.77 -10.87
N ILE A 171 0.20 2.51 -11.02
CA ILE A 171 1.37 1.88 -10.42
C ILE A 171 2.42 1.72 -11.50
N THR A 172 3.60 2.21 -11.21
CA THR A 172 4.77 2.02 -12.07
C THR A 172 5.74 1.10 -11.36
N THR A 173 6.11 0.01 -12.00
CA THR A 173 7.07 -0.94 -11.44
C THR A 173 8.51 -0.51 -11.70
N LYS A 174 9.44 -1.05 -10.90
CA LYS A 174 10.86 -0.85 -11.09
C LYS A 174 11.32 -1.50 -12.38
N GLN A 175 12.17 -0.81 -13.10
CA GLN A 175 12.79 -1.27 -14.34
C GLN A 175 14.29 -1.47 -14.14
N GLY A 176 14.89 -2.32 -14.98
CA GLY A 176 16.33 -2.49 -15.03
C GLY A 176 17.04 -1.18 -15.38
N MET A 177 18.19 -0.95 -14.76
CA MET A 177 19.05 0.20 -15.05
C MET A 177 20.33 -0.28 -15.70
N ALA A 178 20.88 0.53 -16.63
CA ALA A 178 22.20 0.29 -17.20
C ALA A 178 23.26 0.47 -16.10
N GLY A 179 24.27 -0.38 -16.10
CA GLY A 179 25.38 -0.31 -15.15
C GLY A 179 25.70 -1.63 -14.50
N LYS A 180 26.44 -1.57 -13.38
CA LYS A 180 26.80 -2.75 -12.59
C LYS A 180 25.57 -3.43 -12.01
N VAL A 181 25.62 -4.74 -11.90
CA VAL A 181 24.57 -5.51 -11.24
C VAL A 181 24.45 -5.04 -9.78
N SER A 182 23.26 -4.62 -9.42
CA SER A 182 22.88 -4.25 -8.06
C SER A 182 21.97 -5.33 -7.49
N VAL A 183 22.29 -5.80 -6.29
CA VAL A 183 21.49 -6.75 -5.54
C VAL A 183 20.89 -6.00 -4.36
N ASN A 184 19.58 -6.07 -4.22
CA ASN A 184 18.89 -5.52 -3.06
C ASN A 184 18.15 -6.65 -2.32
N VAL A 185 18.39 -6.75 -1.02
CA VAL A 185 17.72 -7.71 -0.13
C VAL A 185 16.95 -6.93 0.92
N SER A 186 15.68 -7.21 1.02
CA SER A 186 14.77 -6.58 1.97
C SER A 186 14.06 -7.65 2.79
N SER A 187 14.07 -7.49 4.11
CA SER A 187 13.35 -8.37 5.04
C SER A 187 12.58 -7.50 6.03
N ASN A 188 11.29 -7.75 6.15
CA ASN A 188 10.42 -7.07 7.10
C ASN A 188 9.68 -8.11 7.92
N THR A 189 9.67 -7.93 9.23
CA THR A 189 8.97 -8.80 10.17
C THR A 189 8.06 -7.94 11.04
N THR A 190 6.77 -8.28 11.06
CA THR A 190 5.76 -7.60 11.86
C THR A 190 5.13 -8.58 12.84
N MET A 191 4.97 -8.14 14.08
CA MET A 191 4.24 -8.86 15.12
C MET A 191 2.98 -8.09 15.47
N GLU A 192 1.87 -8.79 15.56
CA GLU A 192 0.56 -8.22 15.85
C GLU A 192 -0.03 -8.86 17.10
N MET A 193 -0.54 -8.04 18.01
CA MET A 193 -1.21 -8.49 19.23
C MET A 193 -2.50 -7.70 19.41
N PRO A 194 -3.56 -8.32 19.94
CA PRO A 194 -4.78 -7.59 20.25
C PRO A 194 -4.51 -6.56 21.34
N MET A 195 -4.76 -5.28 21.04
CA MET A 195 -4.51 -4.18 21.98
C MET A 195 -5.59 -4.09 23.05
N ILE A 196 -6.84 -4.31 22.67
CA ILE A 196 -8.00 -4.21 23.57
C ILE A 196 -8.89 -5.43 23.32
N LEU A 197 -9.13 -6.18 24.37
CA LEU A 197 -10.11 -7.27 24.40
C LEU A 197 -11.30 -6.86 25.24
N PRO A 198 -12.53 -7.28 24.86
CA PRO A 198 -13.71 -7.01 25.67
C PRO A 198 -13.57 -7.68 27.03
N LYS A 199 -13.87 -6.94 28.07
CA LYS A 199 -13.93 -7.46 29.43
C LYS A 199 -15.38 -7.88 29.71
N PHE A 200 -15.57 -9.15 29.88
CA PHE A 200 -16.86 -9.72 30.27
C PHE A 200 -16.93 -9.85 31.77
N GLN A 201 -18.16 -9.85 32.32
CA GLN A 201 -18.37 -10.21 33.71
C GLN A 201 -18.06 -11.71 33.92
N ASP A 202 -17.45 -12.05 35.04
CA ASP A 202 -16.99 -13.39 35.38
C ASP A 202 -17.52 -13.90 36.76
N THR A 203 -18.40 -13.11 37.37
CA THR A 203 -18.91 -13.33 38.73
C THR A 203 -20.21 -14.13 38.76
N TYR A 204 -21.05 -13.95 37.72
CA TYR A 204 -22.34 -14.62 37.61
C TYR A 204 -22.37 -15.55 36.41
N GLY A 205 -23.04 -16.67 36.56
CA GLY A 205 -23.25 -17.63 35.49
C GLY A 205 -24.36 -17.23 34.50
N ALA A 206 -24.68 -18.13 33.57
CA ALA A 206 -25.82 -17.96 32.70
C ALA A 206 -27.14 -18.12 33.46
N GLY A 207 -28.19 -17.42 33.03
CA GLY A 207 -29.54 -17.64 33.53
C GLY A 207 -30.06 -19.03 33.19
N ALA A 208 -31.21 -19.41 33.75
CA ALA A 208 -31.79 -20.75 33.61
C ALA A 208 -32.00 -21.19 32.15
N ASP A 209 -32.24 -20.26 31.25
CA ASP A 209 -32.45 -20.45 29.80
C ASP A 209 -31.17 -20.31 28.98
N GLY A 210 -30.03 -20.04 29.63
CA GLY A 210 -28.75 -19.86 28.93
C GLY A 210 -28.63 -18.59 28.08
N THR A 211 -29.68 -17.75 28.07
CA THR A 211 -29.75 -16.57 27.18
C THR A 211 -29.13 -15.32 27.79
N PHE A 212 -29.17 -15.20 29.12
CA PHE A 212 -28.69 -14.03 29.86
C PHE A 212 -27.50 -14.37 30.75
N SER A 213 -26.60 -13.42 30.95
CA SER A 213 -25.34 -13.57 31.70
C SER A 213 -25.49 -13.31 33.23
N TRP A 214 -26.70 -13.19 33.78
CA TRP A 214 -26.96 -12.78 35.13
C TRP A 214 -27.72 -13.85 35.89
N GLY A 215 -27.20 -15.07 35.92
CA GLY A 215 -27.71 -16.17 36.69
C GLY A 215 -27.14 -16.21 38.12
N ASP A 216 -27.01 -17.40 38.69
CA ASP A 216 -26.45 -17.60 40.02
C ASP A 216 -25.00 -17.17 40.12
N LYS A 217 -24.58 -16.71 41.30
CA LYS A 217 -23.21 -16.34 41.58
C LYS A 217 -22.31 -17.57 41.49
N LEU A 218 -21.27 -17.49 40.69
CA LEU A 218 -20.31 -18.56 40.51
C LEU A 218 -19.41 -18.71 41.75
N SER A 219 -19.12 -19.94 42.11
CA SER A 219 -18.18 -20.28 43.19
C SER A 219 -16.72 -19.99 42.79
N LYS A 220 -16.44 -19.95 41.49
CA LYS A 220 -15.12 -19.63 40.88
C LYS A 220 -15.33 -18.79 39.65
N ALA A 221 -14.49 -17.75 39.47
CA ALA A 221 -14.52 -16.91 38.29
C ALA A 221 -14.36 -17.71 37.00
N CYS A 222 -15.12 -17.35 35.98
CA CYS A 222 -14.97 -17.95 34.64
C CYS A 222 -13.65 -17.59 34.01
N LYS A 223 -13.12 -18.51 33.23
CA LYS A 223 -11.94 -18.24 32.41
C LYS A 223 -12.29 -17.23 31.29
N ASN A 224 -11.46 -16.21 31.11
CA ASN A 224 -11.59 -15.31 29.97
C ASN A 224 -11.16 -16.02 28.69
N TYR A 225 -12.13 -16.56 27.96
CA TYR A 225 -11.87 -17.27 26.72
C TYR A 225 -11.37 -16.33 25.59
N ALA A 226 -11.71 -15.04 25.62
CA ALA A 226 -11.24 -14.09 24.64
C ALA A 226 -9.71 -13.94 24.66
N GLU A 227 -9.09 -13.89 25.84
CA GLU A 227 -7.64 -13.84 25.97
C GLU A 227 -6.95 -15.12 25.49
N SER A 228 -7.58 -16.28 25.70
CA SER A 228 -7.01 -17.57 25.29
C SER A 228 -7.25 -17.91 23.82
N PHE A 229 -8.18 -17.19 23.15
CA PHE A 229 -8.50 -17.41 21.75
C PHE A 229 -7.47 -16.75 20.82
N PHE A 230 -7.08 -15.54 21.15
CA PHE A 230 -6.13 -14.80 20.31
C PHE A 230 -4.68 -15.22 20.60
N ARG A 231 -3.90 -15.22 19.57
CA ARG A 231 -2.44 -15.44 19.62
C ARG A 231 -1.69 -14.24 19.08
N THR A 232 -0.39 -14.18 19.30
CA THR A 232 0.46 -13.22 18.62
C THR A 232 0.54 -13.57 17.14
N GLY A 233 0.08 -12.65 16.29
CA GLY A 233 0.24 -12.77 14.85
C GLY A 233 1.68 -12.45 14.44
N PHE A 234 2.14 -13.08 13.37
CA PHE A 234 3.51 -12.92 12.86
C PHE A 234 3.48 -12.88 11.34
N THR A 235 4.02 -11.84 10.76
CA THR A 235 4.11 -11.66 9.31
C THR A 235 5.55 -11.39 8.91
N THR A 236 6.08 -12.16 7.96
CA THR A 236 7.37 -11.91 7.31
C THR A 236 7.18 -11.63 5.83
N ASN A 237 7.87 -10.61 5.35
CA ASN A 237 7.94 -10.27 3.93
C ASN A 237 9.42 -10.15 3.56
N ASN A 238 9.89 -11.07 2.73
CA ASN A 238 11.28 -11.14 2.29
C ASN A 238 11.34 -10.96 0.78
N THR A 239 12.16 -10.05 0.30
CA THR A 239 12.33 -9.76 -1.12
C THR A 239 13.80 -9.71 -1.48
N VAL A 240 14.15 -10.34 -2.59
CA VAL A 240 15.45 -10.23 -3.22
C VAL A 240 15.25 -9.70 -4.63
N SER A 241 15.92 -8.62 -4.98
CA SER A 241 15.85 -8.06 -6.32
C SER A 241 17.24 -7.84 -6.92
N LEU A 242 17.32 -8.05 -8.22
CA LEU A 242 18.51 -7.90 -9.05
C LEU A 242 18.20 -6.89 -10.15
N SER A 243 19.05 -5.90 -10.31
CA SER A 243 18.93 -4.92 -11.38
C SER A 243 20.30 -4.71 -12.02
N GLY A 244 20.37 -4.66 -13.32
CA GLY A 244 21.62 -4.40 -14.05
C GLY A 244 21.44 -4.50 -15.55
N GLY A 245 22.51 -4.22 -16.27
CA GLY A 245 22.51 -4.35 -17.72
C GLY A 245 23.47 -3.39 -18.41
N SER A 246 23.44 -3.40 -19.71
CA SER A 246 24.16 -2.48 -20.59
C SER A 246 23.22 -1.39 -21.12
N GLU A 247 23.74 -0.48 -21.94
CA GLU A 247 22.90 0.53 -22.61
C GLU A 247 21.82 -0.09 -23.49
N ASN A 248 22.12 -1.21 -24.15
CA ASN A 248 21.21 -1.90 -25.06
C ASN A 248 20.32 -2.94 -24.41
N PHE A 249 20.70 -3.45 -23.23
CA PHE A 249 19.94 -4.47 -22.50
C PHE A 249 19.89 -4.12 -21.02
N LYS A 250 18.69 -4.02 -20.48
CA LYS A 250 18.44 -3.73 -19.06
C LYS A 250 17.51 -4.78 -18.51
N GLY A 251 17.88 -5.37 -17.38
CA GLY A 251 17.11 -6.41 -16.71
C GLY A 251 16.79 -6.03 -15.26
N TYR A 252 15.58 -6.36 -14.85
CA TYR A 252 15.14 -6.35 -13.46
C TYR A 252 14.51 -7.70 -13.15
N PHE A 253 14.92 -8.30 -12.06
CA PHE A 253 14.36 -9.55 -11.55
C PHE A 253 14.11 -9.39 -10.06
N SER A 254 12.96 -9.84 -9.58
CA SER A 254 12.66 -9.88 -8.16
C SER A 254 12.01 -11.21 -7.78
N TYR A 255 12.26 -11.61 -6.56
CA TYR A 255 11.59 -12.72 -5.90
C TYR A 255 11.15 -12.27 -4.52
N GLY A 256 9.85 -12.36 -4.26
CA GLY A 256 9.24 -12.03 -2.99
C GLY A 256 8.57 -13.24 -2.36
N ASN A 257 8.68 -13.36 -1.05
CA ASN A 257 7.96 -14.36 -0.26
C ASN A 257 7.30 -13.67 0.93
N VAL A 258 5.99 -13.85 1.05
CA VAL A 258 5.20 -13.38 2.18
C VAL A 258 4.65 -14.57 2.93
N PHE A 259 4.85 -14.57 4.23
CA PHE A 259 4.30 -15.56 5.12
C PHE A 259 3.65 -14.86 6.31
N SER A 260 2.39 -15.17 6.57
CA SER A 260 1.65 -14.56 7.67
C SER A 260 0.84 -15.60 8.45
N HIS A 261 1.01 -15.53 9.77
CA HIS A 261 0.11 -16.13 10.74
C HIS A 261 -0.68 -15.01 11.42
N GLY A 262 -1.98 -14.98 11.22
CA GLY A 262 -2.84 -13.99 11.85
C GLY A 262 -3.04 -14.23 13.36
N MET A 263 -3.64 -13.25 14.03
CA MET A 263 -3.95 -13.33 15.47
C MET A 263 -5.04 -14.36 15.78
N THR A 264 -5.89 -14.70 14.82
CA THR A 264 -6.91 -15.73 14.97
C THR A 264 -6.35 -17.10 14.63
N PRO A 265 -6.78 -18.19 15.31
CA PRO A 265 -6.40 -19.54 14.94
C PRO A 265 -6.73 -19.85 13.47
N GLU A 266 -5.93 -20.69 12.84
CA GLU A 266 -6.08 -21.16 11.43
C GLU A 266 -6.02 -20.06 10.36
N ASN A 267 -5.77 -18.82 10.70
CA ASN A 267 -5.58 -17.74 9.74
C ASN A 267 -4.11 -17.71 9.29
N THR A 268 -3.83 -18.28 8.12
CA THR A 268 -2.50 -18.31 7.51
C THR A 268 -2.57 -17.85 6.06
N TYR A 269 -1.54 -17.08 5.63
CA TYR A 269 -1.38 -16.58 4.27
C TYR A 269 0.04 -16.84 3.77
N ARG A 270 0.18 -17.30 2.51
CA ARG A 270 1.47 -17.56 1.84
C ARG A 270 1.42 -17.08 0.42
#